data_28ede2f0feb56824296f63df5045f7ac
#
_entry.id   28ede2f0feb56824296f63df5045f7ac
#
_cell.length_a   1.000
_cell.length_b   1.000
_cell.length_c   1.000
_cell.angle_alpha   90.00
_cell.angle_beta   90.00
_cell.angle_gamma   90.00
#
_symmetry.space_group_name_H-M   'P 1'
#
loop_
_entity.id
_entity.type
_entity.pdbx_description
1 polymer ?
#
loop_
_entity_poly.entity_id
_entity_poly.type
_entity_poly.pdbx_seq_one_letter_code
_entity_poly.pdbx_strand_id
1 'polypeptide(L)'
;QEEAGGLEELKAGMAVKVRGNVRFDKYSGGLVLELQQVEKGEIIKIDHEDDYPTPRVELHLHTKMSLDGLIDNEEIIKTAAKWHHPAVAITDHGVIQAFPKIQDLADKYKQKVIYGMEGYMIEDIPADPDTDRQQYNHIIILAKNVTGLRNLYRMVTLSHLKFYRKRPLIPKPILKELHEGLIYGSACVMGEFFRAVLAGKSDEELIEMAKFYDYLEVQPLGNNEFLINDDKFAEVNSEKDLQD
;
A
#
# COMPACT_ATOMS: atom_id res chain seq x y z
N GLN A 1 1.44 1.19 50.47
CA GLN A 1 2.75 0.74 49.89
C GLN A 1 2.61 -0.73 49.60
N GLU A 2 1.92 -1.11 48.51
CA GLU A 2 2.00 -2.43 47.92
C GLU A 2 2.96 -2.37 46.76
N GLU A 3 3.95 -3.21 46.85
CA GLU A 3 5.16 -3.25 46.05
C GLU A 3 4.87 -3.43 44.55
N ALA A 4 5.50 -2.60 43.74
CA ALA A 4 5.67 -2.81 42.29
C ALA A 4 6.59 -4.03 42.04
N GLY A 5 6.19 -5.20 42.55
CA GLY A 5 6.82 -6.46 42.26
C GLY A 5 6.37 -6.97 40.89
N GLY A 6 7.26 -7.01 39.91
CA GLY A 6 6.98 -7.64 38.62
C GLY A 6 7.65 -7.03 37.39
N LEU A 7 8.19 -5.83 37.45
CA LEU A 7 8.83 -5.21 36.30
C LEU A 7 10.18 -5.85 35.93
N GLU A 8 10.91 -6.40 36.90
CA GLU A 8 12.20 -7.04 36.66
C GLU A 8 12.14 -8.38 35.90
N GLU A 9 10.96 -8.99 35.83
CA GLU A 9 10.74 -10.25 35.08
C GLU A 9 10.22 -10.05 33.65
N LEU A 10 9.92 -8.82 33.24
CA LEU A 10 9.40 -8.53 31.91
C LEU A 10 10.51 -8.56 30.88
N LYS A 11 10.28 -9.30 29.80
CA LYS A 11 11.20 -9.38 28.65
C LYS A 11 10.47 -8.92 27.39
N ALA A 12 11.22 -8.38 26.44
CA ALA A 12 10.68 -8.07 25.13
C ALA A 12 9.99 -9.30 24.50
N GLY A 13 8.80 -9.10 23.95
CA GLY A 13 7.99 -10.17 23.36
C GLY A 13 7.05 -10.90 24.35
N MET A 14 7.07 -10.55 25.63
CA MET A 14 6.08 -11.10 26.57
C MET A 14 4.74 -10.36 26.45
N ALA A 15 3.64 -11.11 26.56
CA ALA A 15 2.32 -10.53 26.73
C ALA A 15 2.14 -10.00 28.14
N VAL A 16 1.60 -8.81 28.24
CA VAL A 16 1.29 -8.18 29.52
C VAL A 16 -0.12 -7.60 29.52
N LYS A 17 -0.78 -7.66 30.67
CA LYS A 17 -1.99 -6.90 30.93
C LYS A 17 -1.62 -5.67 31.73
N VAL A 18 -2.01 -4.52 31.26
CA VAL A 18 -1.65 -3.24 31.88
C VAL A 18 -2.90 -2.47 32.33
N ARG A 19 -2.78 -1.78 33.45
CA ARG A 19 -3.77 -0.83 33.94
C ARG A 19 -3.08 0.49 34.22
N GLY A 20 -3.71 1.60 33.84
CA GLY A 20 -3.15 2.93 34.06
C GLY A 20 -4.09 4.04 33.62
N ASN A 21 -3.62 5.27 33.70
CA ASN A 21 -4.33 6.45 33.27
C ASN A 21 -3.83 6.90 31.91
N VAL A 22 -4.75 7.15 30.99
CA VAL A 22 -4.43 7.74 29.69
C VAL A 22 -4.31 9.26 29.86
N ARG A 23 -3.19 9.83 29.41
CA ARG A 23 -3.00 11.27 29.37
C ARG A 23 -2.34 11.72 28.08
N PHE A 24 -2.53 12.97 27.73
CA PHE A 24 -1.80 13.59 26.62
C PHE A 24 -0.38 13.96 27.06
N ASP A 25 0.61 13.47 26.37
CA ASP A 25 2.00 13.85 26.59
C ASP A 25 2.45 14.91 25.59
N LYS A 26 2.84 16.07 26.10
CA LYS A 26 3.26 17.22 25.28
C LYS A 26 4.58 17.00 24.56
N TYR A 27 5.44 16.10 25.06
CA TYR A 27 6.75 15.85 24.45
C TYR A 27 6.66 14.89 23.26
N SER A 28 5.85 13.84 23.37
CA SER A 28 5.61 12.90 22.28
C SER A 28 4.51 13.39 21.31
N GLY A 29 3.72 14.38 21.70
CA GLY A 29 2.58 14.88 20.92
C GLY A 29 1.42 13.89 20.81
N GLY A 30 1.34 12.89 21.70
CA GLY A 30 0.37 11.82 21.64
C GLY A 30 -0.19 11.38 22.98
N LEU A 31 -1.14 10.44 22.94
CA LEU A 31 -1.67 9.82 24.15
C LEU A 31 -0.68 8.78 24.69
N VAL A 32 -0.37 8.85 25.96
CA VAL A 32 0.44 7.88 26.69
C VAL A 32 -0.35 7.25 27.82
N LEU A 33 -0.05 5.97 28.10
CA LEU A 33 -0.61 5.26 29.23
C LEU A 33 0.39 5.33 30.41
N GLU A 34 0.03 6.06 31.45
CA GLU A 34 0.78 6.08 32.71
C GLU A 34 0.43 4.84 33.52
N LEU A 35 1.37 3.91 33.57
CA LEU A 35 1.15 2.59 34.13
C LEU A 35 0.98 2.65 35.65
N GLN A 36 -0.04 1.98 36.19
CA GLN A 36 -0.26 1.74 37.60
C GLN A 36 -0.04 0.29 37.98
N GLN A 37 -0.33 -0.62 37.08
CA GLN A 37 -0.22 -2.07 37.32
C GLN A 37 0.15 -2.77 36.01
N VAL A 38 1.04 -3.76 36.13
CA VAL A 38 1.45 -4.64 35.02
C VAL A 38 1.41 -6.08 35.52
N GLU A 39 0.76 -6.94 34.77
CA GLU A 39 0.66 -8.38 35.04
C GLU A 39 1.09 -9.16 33.80
N LYS A 40 1.61 -10.39 34.01
CA LYS A 40 1.80 -11.32 32.88
C LYS A 40 0.45 -11.62 32.26
N GLY A 41 0.34 -11.48 30.96
CA GLY A 41 -0.85 -11.78 30.18
C GLY A 41 -0.63 -12.97 29.25
N GLU A 42 -1.70 -13.40 28.62
CA GLU A 42 -1.66 -14.37 27.53
C GLU A 42 -1.97 -13.65 26.22
N ILE A 43 -1.20 -13.93 25.17
CA ILE A 43 -1.56 -13.48 23.82
C ILE A 43 -2.64 -14.43 23.31
N ILE A 44 -3.86 -13.94 23.23
CA ILE A 44 -4.89 -14.61 22.45
C ILE A 44 -4.53 -14.39 20.98
N LYS A 45 -3.85 -15.35 20.38
CA LYS A 45 -3.64 -15.35 18.93
C LYS A 45 -4.97 -15.68 18.28
N ILE A 46 -5.61 -14.66 17.75
CA ILE A 46 -6.74 -14.88 16.84
C ILE A 46 -6.10 -15.31 15.51
N ASP A 47 -6.26 -16.59 15.19
CA ASP A 47 -5.83 -17.10 13.90
C ASP A 47 -6.92 -16.78 12.88
N HIS A 48 -6.68 -15.73 12.10
CA HIS A 48 -7.58 -15.36 11.03
C HIS A 48 -7.42 -16.36 9.88
N GLU A 49 -8.54 -16.84 9.38
CA GLU A 49 -8.62 -17.68 8.19
C GLU A 49 -9.43 -16.92 7.13
N ASP A 50 -9.03 -17.05 5.87
CA ASP A 50 -9.84 -16.63 4.73
C ASP A 50 -10.67 -17.84 4.29
N ASP A 51 -11.93 -17.84 4.69
CA ASP A 51 -12.92 -18.89 4.38
C ASP A 51 -13.85 -18.49 3.22
N TYR A 52 -13.53 -17.39 2.54
CA TYR A 52 -14.34 -16.94 1.39
C TYR A 52 -14.28 -17.98 0.26
N PRO A 53 -15.46 -18.37 -0.31
CA PRO A 53 -15.54 -19.45 -1.29
C PRO A 53 -14.67 -19.27 -2.55
N THR A 54 -14.39 -18.02 -2.91
CA THR A 54 -13.53 -17.67 -4.03
C THR A 54 -12.30 -16.95 -3.51
N PRO A 55 -11.14 -17.62 -3.40
CA PRO A 55 -9.91 -16.98 -2.94
C PRO A 55 -9.55 -15.79 -3.80
N ARG A 56 -9.24 -14.65 -3.17
CA ARG A 56 -8.85 -13.44 -3.89
C ARG A 56 -7.38 -13.47 -4.30
N VAL A 57 -7.05 -12.72 -5.34
CA VAL A 57 -5.68 -12.35 -5.66
C VAL A 57 -5.48 -10.91 -5.23
N GLU A 58 -4.61 -10.68 -4.24
CA GLU A 58 -4.25 -9.33 -3.85
C GLU A 58 -3.32 -8.73 -4.90
N LEU A 59 -3.70 -7.59 -5.48
CA LEU A 59 -2.96 -6.93 -6.56
C LEU A 59 -2.27 -5.63 -6.11
N HIS A 60 -2.54 -5.15 -4.88
CA HIS A 60 -2.01 -3.90 -4.36
C HIS A 60 -1.58 -4.09 -2.89
N LEU A 61 -0.32 -4.46 -2.67
CA LEU A 61 0.19 -4.75 -1.34
C LEU A 61 1.63 -4.25 -1.17
N HIS A 62 1.88 -3.60 -0.02
CA HIS A 62 3.19 -3.06 0.34
C HIS A 62 3.86 -3.92 1.40
N THR A 63 5.14 -4.20 1.20
CA THR A 63 5.99 -4.82 2.20
C THR A 63 6.62 -3.76 3.10
N LYS A 64 7.23 -4.17 4.22
CA LYS A 64 8.04 -3.25 5.04
C LYS A 64 9.30 -2.71 4.34
N MET A 65 9.56 -3.11 3.11
CA MET A 65 10.59 -2.51 2.26
C MET A 65 10.09 -1.24 1.57
N SER A 66 8.77 -1.03 1.54
CA SER A 66 8.12 0.22 1.13
C SER A 66 8.13 1.24 2.26
N LEU A 67 8.01 2.53 1.91
CA LEU A 67 8.06 3.62 2.87
C LEU A 67 6.95 3.54 3.94
N ASP A 68 5.81 3.00 3.58
CA ASP A 68 4.58 2.92 4.37
C ASP A 68 4.16 1.49 4.75
N GLY A 69 4.90 0.49 4.27
CA GLY A 69 4.59 -0.91 4.55
C GLY A 69 5.01 -1.34 5.96
N LEU A 70 4.14 -2.08 6.63
CA LEU A 70 4.36 -2.57 8.00
C LEU A 70 4.57 -4.08 8.05
N ILE A 71 4.18 -4.82 7.00
CA ILE A 71 4.13 -6.28 7.01
C ILE A 71 5.46 -6.86 6.52
N ASP A 72 5.96 -7.87 7.25
CA ASP A 72 7.17 -8.59 6.85
C ASP A 72 6.95 -9.41 5.58
N ASN A 73 7.95 -9.46 4.72
CA ASN A 73 7.91 -10.23 3.47
C ASN A 73 7.52 -11.69 3.68
N GLU A 74 8.05 -12.33 4.73
CA GLU A 74 7.74 -13.73 5.02
C GLU A 74 6.30 -13.91 5.49
N GLU A 75 5.78 -12.99 6.29
CA GLU A 75 4.40 -13.05 6.78
C GLU A 75 3.40 -12.92 5.63
N ILE A 76 3.65 -12.03 4.66
CA ILE A 76 2.83 -11.89 3.45
C ILE A 76 2.74 -13.22 2.71
N ILE A 77 3.89 -13.79 2.33
CA ILE A 77 3.93 -14.99 1.48
C ILE A 77 3.38 -16.21 2.21
N LYS A 78 3.73 -16.36 3.49
CA LYS A 78 3.26 -17.44 4.35
C LYS A 78 1.73 -17.39 4.54
N THR A 79 1.18 -16.20 4.77
CA THR A 79 -0.27 -16.01 4.96
C THR A 79 -1.03 -16.27 3.67
N ALA A 80 -0.58 -15.75 2.53
CA ALA A 80 -1.18 -16.02 1.23
C ALA A 80 -1.19 -17.52 0.92
N ALA A 81 -0.09 -18.24 1.21
CA ALA A 81 -0.02 -19.69 1.05
C ALA A 81 -0.95 -20.43 2.02
N LYS A 82 -1.03 -20.01 3.28
CA LYS A 82 -1.93 -20.59 4.30
C LYS A 82 -3.41 -20.43 3.90
N TRP A 83 -3.78 -19.30 3.34
CA TRP A 83 -5.14 -19.00 2.91
C TRP A 83 -5.46 -19.51 1.50
N HIS A 84 -4.52 -20.22 0.87
CA HIS A 84 -4.68 -20.79 -0.47
C HIS A 84 -4.98 -19.76 -1.55
N HIS A 85 -4.48 -18.53 -1.39
CA HIS A 85 -4.60 -17.51 -2.41
C HIS A 85 -3.90 -17.96 -3.70
N PRO A 86 -4.53 -17.84 -4.88
CA PRO A 86 -3.93 -18.28 -6.15
C PRO A 86 -2.63 -17.53 -6.49
N ALA A 87 -2.53 -16.27 -6.07
CA ALA A 87 -1.35 -15.43 -6.20
C ALA A 87 -1.45 -14.23 -5.26
N VAL A 88 -0.32 -13.55 -5.04
CA VAL A 88 -0.24 -12.25 -4.35
C VAL A 88 0.73 -11.36 -5.11
N ALA A 89 0.37 -10.09 -5.33
CA ALA A 89 1.27 -9.10 -5.91
C ALA A 89 2.08 -8.38 -4.83
N ILE A 90 3.28 -7.98 -5.19
CA ILE A 90 4.13 -7.10 -4.37
C ILE A 90 4.30 -5.80 -5.15
N THR A 91 3.81 -4.71 -4.58
CA THR A 91 3.68 -3.41 -5.26
C THR A 91 4.19 -2.26 -4.39
N ASP A 92 5.42 -2.38 -3.88
CA ASP A 92 6.06 -1.35 -3.06
C ASP A 92 6.15 -0.01 -3.80
N HIS A 93 6.09 1.11 -3.07
CA HIS A 93 6.12 2.46 -3.63
C HIS A 93 7.43 2.81 -4.33
N GLY A 94 7.38 2.90 -5.64
CA GLY A 94 8.48 3.36 -6.51
C GLY A 94 9.73 2.48 -6.49
N VAL A 95 9.70 1.33 -5.81
CA VAL A 95 10.85 0.43 -5.61
C VAL A 95 10.49 -1.02 -5.83
N ILE A 96 11.52 -1.85 -6.06
CA ILE A 96 11.40 -3.30 -6.32
C ILE A 96 12.42 -4.11 -5.51
N GLN A 97 12.98 -3.52 -4.49
CA GLN A 97 14.07 -4.11 -3.69
C GLN A 97 13.65 -5.36 -2.90
N ALA A 98 12.35 -5.57 -2.70
CA ALA A 98 11.83 -6.77 -2.05
C ALA A 98 11.94 -8.04 -2.93
N PHE A 99 12.03 -7.92 -4.26
CA PHE A 99 11.88 -9.03 -5.20
C PHE A 99 12.79 -10.23 -4.93
N PRO A 100 14.12 -10.09 -4.69
CA PRO A 100 14.97 -11.26 -4.44
C PRO A 100 14.52 -12.03 -3.21
N LYS A 101 14.20 -11.34 -2.12
CA LYS A 101 13.73 -11.98 -0.88
C LYS A 101 12.35 -12.63 -1.07
N ILE A 102 11.47 -11.98 -1.80
CA ILE A 102 10.13 -12.49 -2.12
C ILE A 102 10.23 -13.76 -2.98
N GLN A 103 11.17 -13.82 -3.94
CA GLN A 103 11.39 -15.03 -4.77
C GLN A 103 11.80 -16.22 -3.89
N ASP A 104 12.77 -16.05 -2.99
CA ASP A 104 13.19 -17.11 -2.07
C ASP A 104 12.03 -17.63 -1.21
N LEU A 105 11.17 -16.71 -0.74
CA LEU A 105 10.00 -17.06 0.06
C LEU A 105 8.90 -17.71 -0.78
N ALA A 106 8.67 -17.24 -2.00
CA ALA A 106 7.74 -17.84 -2.95
C ALA A 106 8.10 -19.30 -3.24
N ASP A 107 9.38 -19.58 -3.44
CA ASP A 107 9.89 -20.94 -3.64
C ASP A 107 9.76 -21.81 -2.38
N LYS A 108 10.02 -21.23 -1.19
CA LYS A 108 9.89 -21.90 0.10
C LYS A 108 8.45 -22.31 0.39
N TYR A 109 7.50 -21.42 0.20
CA TYR A 109 6.08 -21.63 0.54
C TYR A 109 5.24 -22.11 -0.65
N LYS A 110 5.82 -22.27 -1.84
CA LYS A 110 5.15 -22.65 -3.09
C LYS A 110 4.00 -21.69 -3.46
N GLN A 111 4.17 -20.42 -3.13
CA GLN A 111 3.19 -19.37 -3.38
C GLN A 111 3.53 -18.65 -4.68
N LYS A 112 2.54 -18.52 -5.58
CA LYS A 112 2.71 -17.70 -6.79
C LYS A 112 2.75 -16.22 -6.41
N VAL A 113 3.76 -15.51 -6.93
CA VAL A 113 3.93 -14.07 -6.75
C VAL A 113 3.81 -13.34 -8.10
N ILE A 114 3.16 -12.20 -8.08
CA ILE A 114 3.10 -11.23 -9.19
C ILE A 114 4.04 -10.08 -8.80
N TYR A 115 5.03 -9.82 -9.63
CA TYR A 115 5.99 -8.74 -9.43
C TYR A 115 5.43 -7.43 -9.98
N GLY A 116 5.40 -6.40 -9.15
CA GLY A 116 4.85 -5.10 -9.53
C GLY A 116 5.45 -3.95 -8.72
N MET A 117 4.91 -2.78 -8.93
CA MET A 117 5.29 -1.56 -8.24
C MET A 117 4.09 -0.61 -8.22
N GLU A 118 3.89 0.11 -7.11
CA GLU A 118 3.06 1.30 -7.12
C GLU A 118 3.92 2.50 -7.53
N GLY A 119 3.65 3.04 -8.71
CA GLY A 119 4.42 4.15 -9.30
C GLY A 119 3.82 5.52 -9.00
N TYR A 120 4.65 6.55 -9.12
CA TYR A 120 4.25 7.96 -9.02
C TYR A 120 4.15 8.55 -10.43
N MET A 121 2.97 8.46 -11.04
CA MET A 121 2.69 8.89 -12.40
C MET A 121 2.52 10.41 -12.49
N ILE A 122 3.14 11.02 -13.49
CA ILE A 122 2.92 12.42 -13.90
C ILE A 122 2.50 12.48 -15.36
N GLU A 123 1.79 13.55 -15.76
CA GLU A 123 1.20 13.65 -17.09
C GLU A 123 2.28 13.72 -18.18
N ASP A 124 3.21 14.63 -18.06
CA ASP A 124 4.22 14.91 -19.09
C ASP A 124 5.65 14.78 -18.58
N ILE A 125 6.60 14.71 -19.52
CA ILE A 125 8.03 14.82 -19.19
C ILE A 125 8.30 16.30 -18.83
N PRO A 126 8.80 16.59 -17.61
CA PRO A 126 9.07 17.95 -17.19
C PRO A 126 10.10 18.63 -18.12
N ALA A 127 9.76 19.81 -18.63
CA ALA A 127 10.66 20.60 -19.47
C ALA A 127 11.90 21.09 -18.69
N ASP A 128 11.71 21.43 -17.41
CA ASP A 128 12.78 21.78 -16.49
C ASP A 128 12.76 20.81 -15.29
N PRO A 129 13.85 20.06 -15.07
CA PRO A 129 13.98 19.16 -13.94
C PRO A 129 13.89 19.84 -12.58
N ASP A 130 14.22 21.11 -12.47
CA ASP A 130 14.28 21.86 -11.22
C ASP A 130 13.00 22.64 -10.92
N THR A 131 12.05 22.74 -11.87
CA THR A 131 10.74 23.32 -11.61
C THR A 131 9.93 22.44 -10.68
N ASP A 132 9.62 23.01 -9.54
CA ASP A 132 9.09 22.36 -8.36
C ASP A 132 7.61 22.01 -8.50
N ARG A 133 7.19 20.95 -7.78
CA ARG A 133 5.81 20.53 -7.52
C ARG A 133 5.01 20.00 -8.70
N GLN A 134 5.50 18.94 -9.30
CA GLN A 134 4.62 18.12 -10.14
C GLN A 134 3.61 17.40 -9.24
N GLN A 135 2.34 17.63 -9.50
CA GLN A 135 1.29 16.79 -8.95
C GLN A 135 1.43 15.41 -9.57
N TYR A 136 1.52 14.38 -8.74
CA TYR A 136 1.58 12.99 -9.18
C TYR A 136 0.34 12.23 -8.73
N ASN A 137 0.03 11.17 -9.46
CA ASN A 137 -0.98 10.20 -9.11
C ASN A 137 -0.33 8.83 -8.93
N HIS A 138 -0.96 7.97 -8.16
CA HIS A 138 -0.53 6.59 -8.04
C HIS A 138 -0.99 5.75 -9.23
N ILE A 139 -0.22 4.74 -9.58
CA ILE A 139 -0.53 3.75 -10.61
C ILE A 139 0.06 2.40 -10.20
N ILE A 140 -0.71 1.33 -10.34
CA ILE A 140 -0.19 -0.03 -10.14
C ILE A 140 0.37 -0.54 -11.47
N ILE A 141 1.58 -1.08 -11.41
CA ILE A 141 2.31 -1.60 -12.56
C ILE A 141 2.70 -3.03 -12.27
N LEU A 142 2.08 -4.00 -12.95
CA LEU A 142 2.32 -5.42 -12.74
C LEU A 142 3.04 -6.04 -13.94
N ALA A 143 4.02 -6.89 -13.69
CA ALA A 143 4.71 -7.64 -14.74
C ALA A 143 3.92 -8.90 -15.12
N LYS A 144 3.43 -8.95 -16.36
CA LYS A 144 2.69 -10.09 -16.93
C LYS A 144 3.64 -11.22 -17.37
N ASN A 145 4.86 -10.88 -17.79
CA ASN A 145 5.86 -11.79 -18.32
C ASN A 145 7.27 -11.22 -18.18
N VAL A 146 8.28 -11.94 -18.67
CA VAL A 146 9.70 -11.54 -18.58
C VAL A 146 9.98 -10.21 -19.30
N THR A 147 9.31 -9.93 -20.44
CA THR A 147 9.43 -8.64 -21.12
C THR A 147 8.91 -7.51 -20.22
N GLY A 148 7.74 -7.68 -19.61
CA GLY A 148 7.19 -6.73 -18.65
C GLY A 148 8.10 -6.52 -17.44
N LEU A 149 8.68 -7.60 -16.89
CA LEU A 149 9.63 -7.47 -15.77
C LEU A 149 10.86 -6.65 -16.15
N ARG A 150 11.40 -6.82 -17.36
CA ARG A 150 12.51 -6.01 -17.88
C ARG A 150 12.10 -4.54 -18.05
N ASN A 151 10.90 -4.31 -18.58
CA ASN A 151 10.36 -2.95 -18.74
C ASN A 151 10.10 -2.30 -17.37
N LEU A 152 9.62 -3.04 -16.38
CA LEU A 152 9.49 -2.55 -15.00
C LEU A 152 10.86 -2.12 -14.44
N TYR A 153 11.92 -2.91 -14.61
CA TYR A 153 13.28 -2.54 -14.19
C TYR A 153 13.79 -1.28 -14.89
N ARG A 154 13.56 -1.15 -16.20
CA ARG A 154 13.90 0.08 -16.96
C ARG A 154 13.15 1.29 -16.42
N MET A 155 11.87 1.12 -16.12
CA MET A 155 11.01 2.18 -15.57
C MET A 155 11.49 2.65 -14.19
N VAL A 156 11.81 1.72 -13.29
CA VAL A 156 12.43 2.02 -11.99
C VAL A 156 13.75 2.76 -12.18
N THR A 157 14.60 2.31 -13.09
CA THR A 157 15.88 2.97 -13.38
C THR A 157 15.68 4.42 -13.85
N LEU A 158 14.76 4.63 -14.81
CA LEU A 158 14.48 5.97 -15.33
C LEU A 158 13.89 6.89 -14.26
N SER A 159 12.95 6.38 -13.46
CA SER A 159 12.31 7.18 -12.40
C SER A 159 13.30 7.64 -11.33
N HIS A 160 14.29 6.82 -10.98
CA HIS A 160 15.30 7.17 -9.99
C HIS A 160 16.47 7.98 -10.55
N LEU A 161 16.93 7.71 -11.76
CA LEU A 161 18.11 8.39 -12.32
C LEU A 161 17.77 9.64 -13.11
N LYS A 162 16.60 9.69 -13.77
CA LYS A 162 16.24 10.79 -14.66
C LYS A 162 15.11 11.66 -14.13
N PHE A 163 14.11 11.05 -13.47
CA PHE A 163 12.88 11.75 -13.08
C PHE A 163 12.68 11.87 -11.58
N TYR A 164 13.71 11.66 -10.77
CA TYR A 164 13.60 11.74 -9.31
C TYR A 164 13.41 13.20 -8.85
N ARG A 165 12.29 13.44 -8.13
CA ARG A 165 11.96 14.74 -7.51
C ARG A 165 11.30 14.49 -6.16
N LYS A 166 12.10 14.30 -5.11
CA LYS A 166 11.65 13.81 -3.79
C LYS A 166 10.96 12.44 -3.87
N ARG A 167 10.47 12.05 -5.06
CA ARG A 167 9.89 10.76 -5.39
C ARG A 167 10.34 10.32 -6.79
N PRO A 168 10.39 9.01 -7.06
CA PRO A 168 10.75 8.48 -8.38
C PRO A 168 9.54 8.61 -9.34
N LEU A 169 9.44 9.75 -10.03
CA LEU A 169 8.31 10.06 -10.90
C LEU A 169 8.39 9.28 -12.22
N ILE A 170 7.22 8.98 -12.79
CA ILE A 170 7.10 8.24 -14.05
C ILE A 170 6.16 9.02 -14.98
N PRO A 171 6.70 9.66 -16.02
CA PRO A 171 5.88 10.34 -17.02
C PRO A 171 5.00 9.36 -17.82
N LYS A 172 3.73 9.70 -18.10
CA LYS A 172 2.85 8.90 -18.95
C LYS A 172 3.44 8.49 -20.31
N PRO A 173 4.21 9.35 -21.01
CA PRO A 173 4.91 8.91 -22.23
C PRO A 173 5.83 7.71 -22.01
N ILE A 174 6.54 7.62 -20.87
CA ILE A 174 7.39 6.50 -20.52
C ILE A 174 6.56 5.24 -20.21
N LEU A 175 5.42 5.40 -19.52
CA LEU A 175 4.47 4.30 -19.31
C LEU A 175 3.99 3.74 -20.66
N LYS A 176 3.60 4.59 -21.59
CA LYS A 176 3.16 4.17 -22.93
C LYS A 176 4.28 3.48 -23.73
N GLU A 177 5.52 3.98 -23.67
CA GLU A 177 6.68 3.38 -24.36
C GLU A 177 7.01 1.99 -23.82
N LEU A 178 6.92 1.80 -22.51
CA LEU A 178 7.35 0.56 -21.83
C LEU A 178 6.18 -0.39 -21.47
N HIS A 179 4.99 -0.19 -22.05
CA HIS A 179 3.80 -0.95 -21.70
C HIS A 179 3.87 -2.44 -22.03
N GLU A 180 4.67 -2.83 -23.03
CA GLU A 180 4.72 -4.22 -23.47
C GLU A 180 5.04 -5.20 -22.30
N GLY A 181 4.14 -6.17 -22.11
CA GLY A 181 4.26 -7.18 -21.05
C GLY A 181 3.94 -6.68 -19.64
N LEU A 182 3.41 -5.46 -19.50
CA LEU A 182 2.90 -4.89 -18.26
C LEU A 182 1.37 -4.87 -18.22
N ILE A 183 0.83 -4.71 -17.04
CA ILE A 183 -0.58 -4.49 -16.74
C ILE A 183 -0.64 -3.25 -15.85
N TYR A 184 -1.50 -2.29 -16.19
CA TYR A 184 -1.70 -1.06 -15.44
C TYR A 184 -3.03 -1.06 -14.70
N GLY A 185 -2.99 -0.78 -13.39
CA GLY A 185 -4.15 -0.60 -12.53
C GLY A 185 -4.29 0.86 -12.08
N SER A 186 -5.53 1.28 -11.83
CA SER A 186 -5.86 2.67 -11.46
C SER A 186 -5.39 3.09 -10.06
N ALA A 187 -4.86 2.16 -9.28
CA ALA A 187 -4.43 2.35 -7.89
C ALA A 187 -5.58 2.78 -6.93
N CYS A 188 -5.20 3.33 -5.78
CA CYS A 188 -6.08 3.68 -4.67
C CYS A 188 -6.68 5.10 -4.83
N VAL A 189 -7.15 5.69 -3.73
CA VAL A 189 -7.64 7.08 -3.63
C VAL A 189 -6.64 8.13 -4.15
N MET A 190 -5.36 7.80 -4.18
CA MET A 190 -4.31 8.65 -4.75
C MET A 190 -4.12 8.45 -6.26
N GLY A 191 -4.87 7.54 -6.89
CA GLY A 191 -4.89 7.31 -8.32
C GLY A 191 -5.60 8.42 -9.08
N GLU A 192 -5.22 8.59 -10.35
CA GLU A 192 -5.80 9.60 -11.23
C GLU A 192 -7.30 9.40 -11.45
N PHE A 193 -7.71 8.14 -11.66
CA PHE A 193 -9.10 7.81 -11.94
C PHE A 193 -10.01 8.12 -10.76
N PHE A 194 -9.65 7.68 -9.56
CA PHE A 194 -10.42 7.94 -8.35
C PHE A 194 -10.53 9.46 -8.07
N ARG A 195 -9.43 10.20 -8.22
CA ARG A 195 -9.44 11.66 -8.07
C ARG A 195 -10.30 12.36 -9.12
N ALA A 196 -10.39 11.83 -10.33
CA ALA A 196 -11.25 12.35 -11.37
C ALA A 196 -12.74 12.16 -11.02
N VAL A 197 -13.09 11.01 -10.43
CA VAL A 197 -14.44 10.76 -9.90
C VAL A 197 -14.78 11.76 -8.81
N LEU A 198 -13.91 11.93 -7.82
CA LEU A 198 -14.10 12.91 -6.73
C LEU A 198 -14.19 14.36 -7.22
N ALA A 199 -13.56 14.67 -8.37
CA ALA A 199 -13.63 16.00 -8.99
C ALA A 199 -14.91 16.20 -9.84
N GLY A 200 -15.84 15.22 -9.86
CA GLY A 200 -17.09 15.30 -10.62
C GLY A 200 -16.91 15.34 -12.14
N LYS A 201 -15.87 14.67 -12.67
CA LYS A 201 -15.70 14.57 -14.13
C LYS A 201 -16.87 13.82 -14.77
N SER A 202 -17.18 14.18 -16.03
CA SER A 202 -18.27 13.52 -16.75
C SER A 202 -17.96 12.05 -17.07
N ASP A 203 -19.00 11.24 -17.28
CA ASP A 203 -18.86 9.84 -17.65
C ASP A 203 -18.01 9.65 -18.90
N GLU A 204 -18.13 10.55 -19.89
CA GLU A 204 -17.34 10.50 -21.11
C GLU A 204 -15.84 10.69 -20.83
N GLU A 205 -15.50 11.65 -19.96
CA GLU A 205 -14.11 11.88 -19.53
C GLU A 205 -13.55 10.69 -18.75
N LEU A 206 -14.36 10.12 -17.83
CA LEU A 206 -13.98 8.95 -17.04
C LEU A 206 -13.77 7.71 -17.92
N ILE A 207 -14.65 7.48 -18.90
CA ILE A 207 -14.52 6.36 -19.86
C ILE A 207 -13.24 6.53 -20.70
N GLU A 208 -12.92 7.75 -21.15
CA GLU A 208 -11.70 7.98 -21.93
C GLU A 208 -10.44 7.76 -21.08
N MET A 209 -10.45 8.22 -19.83
CA MET A 209 -9.36 8.00 -18.87
C MET A 209 -9.18 6.51 -18.54
N ALA A 210 -10.29 5.78 -18.34
CA ALA A 210 -10.26 4.36 -18.02
C ALA A 210 -9.57 3.50 -19.10
N LYS A 211 -9.59 3.93 -20.38
CA LYS A 211 -8.91 3.22 -21.47
C LYS A 211 -7.38 3.13 -21.33
N PHE A 212 -6.80 3.97 -20.49
CA PHE A 212 -5.37 3.91 -20.18
C PHE A 212 -5.00 2.74 -19.29
N TYR A 213 -5.93 2.24 -18.48
CA TYR A 213 -5.73 1.18 -17.52
C TYR A 213 -6.23 -0.16 -18.04
N ASP A 214 -5.56 -1.25 -17.65
CA ASP A 214 -6.02 -2.62 -17.93
C ASP A 214 -7.11 -3.06 -16.94
N TYR A 215 -7.14 -2.48 -15.73
CA TYR A 215 -8.17 -2.66 -14.74
C TYR A 215 -8.34 -1.43 -13.84
N LEU A 216 -9.53 -1.29 -13.26
CA LEU A 216 -9.80 -0.30 -12.22
C LEU A 216 -9.86 -0.98 -10.87
N GLU A 217 -9.25 -0.35 -9.87
CA GLU A 217 -9.23 -0.83 -8.50
C GLU A 217 -10.38 -0.21 -7.70
N VAL A 218 -11.07 -1.05 -6.95
CA VAL A 218 -12.09 -0.65 -5.98
C VAL A 218 -11.65 -1.12 -4.61
N GLN A 219 -11.58 -0.21 -3.67
CA GLN A 219 -11.17 -0.50 -2.30
C GLN A 219 -12.38 -0.68 -1.37
N PRO A 220 -12.24 -1.43 -0.26
CA PRO A 220 -13.26 -1.49 0.78
C PRO A 220 -13.59 -0.08 1.32
N LEU A 221 -14.84 0.18 1.64
CA LEU A 221 -15.31 1.47 2.13
C LEU A 221 -14.50 2.01 3.30
N GLY A 222 -14.15 1.14 4.27
CA GLY A 222 -13.35 1.51 5.44
C GLY A 222 -11.98 2.11 5.10
N ASN A 223 -11.41 1.79 3.92
CA ASN A 223 -10.14 2.39 3.49
C ASN A 223 -10.30 3.89 3.13
N ASN A 224 -11.50 4.32 2.81
CA ASN A 224 -11.81 5.66 2.33
C ASN A 224 -12.66 6.48 3.32
N GLU A 225 -12.97 5.96 4.51
CA GLU A 225 -13.75 6.66 5.54
C GLU A 225 -13.18 8.03 5.91
N PHE A 226 -11.87 8.21 5.81
CA PHE A 226 -11.22 9.49 6.10
C PHE A 226 -11.64 10.61 5.14
N LEU A 227 -12.20 10.29 3.98
CA LEU A 227 -12.75 11.27 3.03
C LEU A 227 -14.07 11.89 3.55
N ILE A 228 -14.79 11.15 4.39
CA ILE A 228 -15.99 11.67 5.07
C ILE A 228 -15.51 12.69 6.08
N ASN A 229 -15.92 13.94 5.95
CA ASN A 229 -15.51 15.08 6.79
C ASN A 229 -14.11 15.67 6.45
N ASP A 230 -13.49 15.35 5.33
CA ASP A 230 -12.34 16.12 4.84
C ASP A 230 -12.85 17.32 4.02
N ASP A 231 -12.58 18.55 4.50
CA ASP A 231 -12.98 19.80 3.83
C ASP A 231 -12.53 19.89 2.36
N LYS A 232 -11.55 19.09 1.95
CA LYS A 232 -11.09 19.04 0.56
C LYS A 232 -12.01 18.25 -0.36
N PHE A 233 -12.85 17.41 0.21
CA PHE A 233 -13.78 16.52 -0.49
C PHE A 233 -15.21 16.77 -0.02
N ALA A 234 -15.64 18.04 -0.09
CA ALA A 234 -16.92 18.51 0.43
C ALA A 234 -18.16 17.78 -0.13
N GLU A 235 -17.99 16.98 -1.19
CA GLU A 235 -19.06 16.17 -1.79
C GLU A 235 -19.20 14.81 -1.09
N VAL A 236 -18.20 14.35 -0.30
CA VAL A 236 -18.24 13.09 0.43
C VAL A 236 -18.63 13.35 1.89
N ASN A 237 -19.91 13.20 2.20
CA ASN A 237 -20.46 13.52 3.52
C ASN A 237 -20.96 12.30 4.30
N SER A 238 -21.00 11.13 3.64
CA SER A 238 -21.55 9.90 4.22
C SER A 238 -20.95 8.65 3.60
N GLU A 239 -21.11 7.50 4.27
CA GLU A 239 -20.76 6.20 3.69
C GLU A 239 -21.47 5.93 2.35
N LYS A 240 -22.66 6.48 2.16
CA LYS A 240 -23.41 6.32 0.92
C LYS A 240 -22.68 7.01 -0.23
N ASP A 241 -22.12 8.20 -0.03
CA ASP A 241 -21.36 8.92 -1.05
C ASP A 241 -20.06 8.18 -1.42
N LEU A 242 -19.56 7.30 -0.54
CA LEU A 242 -18.44 6.41 -0.85
C LEU A 242 -18.86 5.15 -1.63
N GLN A 243 -20.14 4.79 -1.61
CA GLN A 243 -20.68 3.62 -2.32
C GLN A 243 -21.09 3.94 -3.75
N ASP A 244 -21.56 5.16 -3.98
CA ASP A 244 -22.04 5.67 -5.28
C ASP A 244 -20.87 6.12 -6.15
#